data_ad0f00ac7c32dbabd4f5c4655b6cc1b3
#
_entry.id   ad0f00ac7c32dbabd4f5c4655b6cc1b3
#
_cell.length_a   1.000
_cell.length_b   1.000
_cell.length_c   1.000
_cell.angle_alpha   90.00
_cell.angle_beta   90.00
_cell.angle_gamma   90.00
#
_symmetry.space_group_name_H-M   'P 1'
#
loop_
_entity.id
_entity.type
_entity.pdbx_description
1 polymer ?
#
loop_
_entity_poly.entity_id
_entity_poly.type
_entity_poly.pdbx_seq_one_letter_code
_entity_poly.pdbx_strand_id
1 'polypeptide(L)'
;MKKLALFFFLIVVLVPGCVEHFILINVQPGGGYTLEFISRGDSTDVFNDDFSHPTAGKRWTQHVWTEKSEDDTTWIMETRGYFELGDKFVSSHDAIGTLLHPVEIEIKKRWISTLYTARHTFKGREIYRKYPRLGESLEESAGSDSVEWITESFVYIISSALKDMEKQGYPELTPFIIERMTTHIRNYAERIKSKRLIAEISGERNAFLKILFKPFADDLQNSFYENIDDAMHPYEEELRITTGLQDDKFHFHLTMPGLLTRSNADTLAGDTLKWEFELGDFAGDDYIMEAVSVIYKTKAIQRIAVLVILASLSLWLFLWIFVFRKS
;
A
#
# COMPACT_ATOMS: atom_id res chain seq x y z
N MET A 1 4.55 -30.07 0.47
CA MET A 1 3.13 -30.00 0.05
C MET A 1 2.52 -28.59 0.20
N LYS A 2 2.93 -27.76 1.18
CA LYS A 2 2.38 -26.38 1.36
C LYS A 2 2.87 -25.37 0.30
N LYS A 3 4.09 -25.51 -0.25
CA LYS A 3 4.69 -24.59 -1.24
C LYS A 3 4.11 -24.76 -2.66
N LEU A 4 3.55 -25.93 -2.99
CA LEU A 4 2.93 -26.18 -4.31
C LEU A 4 1.56 -25.50 -4.47
N ALA A 5 0.89 -25.21 -3.34
CA ALA A 5 -0.43 -24.60 -3.35
C ALA A 5 -0.38 -23.11 -3.76
N LEU A 6 0.75 -22.42 -3.53
CA LEU A 6 0.83 -20.97 -3.73
C LEU A 6 0.74 -20.58 -5.21
N PHE A 7 1.43 -21.31 -6.10
CA PHE A 7 1.40 -21.02 -7.53
C PHE A 7 0.12 -21.51 -8.23
N PHE A 8 -0.47 -22.62 -7.72
CA PHE A 8 -1.76 -23.09 -8.20
C PHE A 8 -2.91 -22.14 -7.81
N PHE A 9 -2.75 -21.43 -6.68
CA PHE A 9 -3.69 -20.41 -6.23
C PHE A 9 -3.75 -19.20 -7.17
N LEU A 10 -2.62 -18.85 -7.80
CA LEU A 10 -2.56 -17.74 -8.77
C LEU A 10 -3.48 -17.96 -10.00
N ILE A 11 -3.85 -19.20 -10.29
CA ILE A 11 -4.62 -19.54 -11.51
C ILE A 11 -6.10 -19.78 -11.23
N VAL A 12 -6.47 -20.10 -9.98
CA VAL A 12 -7.84 -20.49 -9.62
C VAL A 12 -8.67 -19.30 -9.15
N VAL A 13 -8.04 -18.19 -8.79
CA VAL A 13 -8.72 -17.01 -8.23
C VAL A 13 -9.03 -15.95 -9.31
N LEU A 14 -9.52 -16.36 -10.47
CA LEU A 14 -10.21 -15.46 -11.40
C LEU A 14 -11.74 -15.60 -11.24
N VAL A 15 -12.23 -15.70 -10.01
CA VAL A 15 -13.61 -15.41 -9.70
C VAL A 15 -13.59 -14.00 -9.13
N PRO A 16 -14.14 -12.98 -9.80
CA PRO A 16 -14.16 -11.64 -9.29
C PRO A 16 -15.04 -11.59 -8.02
N GLY A 17 -14.38 -11.69 -6.88
CA GLY A 17 -14.96 -11.32 -5.60
C GLY A 17 -14.66 -9.85 -5.38
N CYS A 18 -15.64 -8.97 -5.50
CA CYS A 18 -15.47 -7.56 -5.14
C CYS A 18 -15.36 -7.46 -3.62
N VAL A 19 -14.15 -7.24 -3.10
CA VAL A 19 -13.96 -6.87 -1.70
C VAL A 19 -13.97 -5.35 -1.55
N GLU A 20 -14.68 -4.88 -0.56
CA GLU A 20 -14.65 -3.47 -0.15
C GLU A 20 -13.78 -3.34 1.12
N HIS A 21 -12.73 -2.53 1.04
CA HIS A 21 -11.86 -2.22 2.15
C HIS A 21 -12.12 -0.80 2.64
N PHE A 22 -12.53 -0.67 3.90
CA PHE A 22 -12.71 0.62 4.55
C PHE A 22 -11.54 0.84 5.51
N ILE A 23 -10.90 2.00 5.39
CA ILE A 23 -9.81 2.44 6.25
C ILE A 23 -10.27 3.74 6.91
N LEU A 24 -10.49 3.70 8.22
CA LEU A 24 -11.02 4.84 8.95
C LEU A 24 -9.96 5.37 9.92
N ILE A 25 -9.62 6.65 9.77
CA ILE A 25 -8.70 7.34 10.68
C ILE A 25 -9.44 8.47 11.38
N ASN A 26 -9.37 8.47 12.71
CA ASN A 26 -9.89 9.57 13.51
C ASN A 26 -8.76 10.18 14.36
N VAL A 27 -8.33 11.39 13.97
CA VAL A 27 -7.26 12.13 14.64
C VAL A 27 -7.81 12.94 15.81
N GLN A 28 -7.24 12.73 16.99
CA GLN A 28 -7.65 13.42 18.22
C GLN A 28 -6.91 14.76 18.38
N PRO A 29 -7.49 15.75 19.10
CA PRO A 29 -6.82 17.02 19.37
C PRO A 29 -5.48 16.90 20.13
N GLY A 30 -5.28 15.79 20.85
CA GLY A 30 -4.01 15.45 21.51
C GLY A 30 -2.93 14.95 20.56
N GLY A 31 -3.32 14.54 19.38
CA GLY A 31 -2.47 13.98 18.32
C GLY A 31 -2.39 12.47 18.28
N GLY A 32 -3.01 11.79 19.22
CA GLY A 32 -3.28 10.36 19.04
C GLY A 32 -4.33 10.16 17.95
N TYR A 33 -4.40 8.94 17.39
CA TYR A 33 -5.42 8.59 16.42
C TYR A 33 -5.87 7.15 16.57
N THR A 34 -7.10 6.89 16.17
CA THR A 34 -7.59 5.53 15.96
C THR A 34 -7.47 5.20 14.48
N LEU A 35 -7.07 3.96 14.21
CA LEU A 35 -7.02 3.38 12.87
C LEU A 35 -7.86 2.12 12.88
N GLU A 36 -8.78 2.03 11.94
CA GLU A 36 -9.71 0.92 11.81
C GLU A 36 -9.72 0.45 10.36
N PHE A 37 -9.60 -0.86 10.19
CA PHE A 37 -9.70 -1.55 8.91
C PHE A 37 -10.95 -2.40 8.93
N ILE A 38 -11.74 -2.33 7.88
CA ILE A 38 -12.91 -3.20 7.68
C ILE A 38 -12.81 -3.75 6.27
N SER A 39 -12.72 -5.08 6.14
CA SER A 39 -12.82 -5.76 4.83
C SER A 39 -14.16 -6.48 4.77
N ARG A 40 -14.87 -6.33 3.66
CA ARG A 40 -16.20 -6.87 3.44
C ARG A 40 -16.26 -7.52 2.06
N GLY A 41 -16.63 -8.79 2.02
CA GLY A 41 -16.72 -9.58 0.78
C GLY A 41 -17.05 -11.03 1.05
N ASP A 42 -16.73 -11.90 0.13
CA ASP A 42 -16.81 -13.33 0.40
C ASP A 42 -15.61 -13.83 1.23
N SER A 43 -15.70 -15.08 1.70
CA SER A 43 -14.69 -15.61 2.62
C SER A 43 -13.33 -15.83 1.96
N THR A 44 -13.30 -16.11 0.67
CA THR A 44 -12.03 -16.35 -0.05
C THR A 44 -11.24 -15.08 -0.19
N ASP A 45 -11.91 -13.97 -0.39
CA ASP A 45 -11.28 -12.67 -0.65
C ASP A 45 -10.97 -11.90 0.64
N VAL A 46 -11.87 -11.94 1.64
CA VAL A 46 -11.61 -11.28 2.95
C VAL A 46 -10.42 -11.90 3.69
N PHE A 47 -10.08 -13.17 3.43
CA PHE A 47 -8.99 -13.90 4.12
C PHE A 47 -7.81 -14.31 3.21
N ASN A 48 -7.69 -13.71 2.03
CA ASN A 48 -6.63 -14.07 1.06
C ASN A 48 -5.25 -13.43 1.33
N ASP A 49 -5.15 -12.56 2.35
CA ASP A 49 -3.95 -11.82 2.74
C ASP A 49 -3.43 -10.80 1.70
N ASP A 50 -4.23 -10.40 0.70
CA ASP A 50 -3.85 -9.35 -0.27
C ASP A 50 -3.85 -7.98 0.40
N PHE A 51 -4.87 -7.74 1.22
CA PHE A 51 -4.97 -6.61 2.12
C PHE A 51 -4.95 -7.10 3.57
N SER A 52 -3.73 -7.31 4.09
CA SER A 52 -3.56 -7.89 5.42
C SER A 52 -3.96 -6.94 6.54
N HIS A 53 -4.91 -7.37 7.36
CA HIS A 53 -5.23 -6.72 8.63
C HIS A 53 -4.14 -6.98 9.67
N PRO A 54 -3.81 -5.99 10.53
CA PRO A 54 -2.91 -6.21 11.65
C PRO A 54 -3.44 -7.32 12.58
N THR A 55 -2.54 -8.20 13.02
CA THR A 55 -2.89 -9.31 13.89
C THR A 55 -3.37 -8.81 15.26
N ALA A 56 -4.43 -9.44 15.80
CA ALA A 56 -4.93 -9.16 17.14
C ALA A 56 -3.83 -9.27 18.20
N GLY A 57 -3.77 -8.31 19.12
CA GLY A 57 -2.72 -8.24 20.13
C GLY A 57 -2.88 -7.06 21.09
N LYS A 58 -1.79 -6.62 21.72
CA LYS A 58 -1.84 -5.53 22.72
C LYS A 58 -2.40 -4.20 22.20
N ARG A 59 -2.19 -3.91 20.92
CA ARG A 59 -2.60 -2.65 20.27
C ARG A 59 -3.86 -2.81 19.42
N TRP A 60 -4.10 -4.01 18.92
CA TRP A 60 -5.14 -4.29 17.95
C TRP A 60 -6.21 -5.22 18.50
N THR A 61 -7.46 -4.83 18.33
CA THR A 61 -8.62 -5.70 18.50
C THR A 61 -9.14 -6.13 17.14
N GLN A 62 -9.54 -7.38 17.01
CA GLN A 62 -10.06 -7.91 15.75
C GLN A 62 -11.39 -8.62 16.03
N HIS A 63 -12.38 -8.36 15.17
CA HIS A 63 -13.67 -8.98 15.17
C HIS A 63 -13.98 -9.53 13.77
N VAL A 64 -14.58 -10.70 13.71
CA VAL A 64 -15.02 -11.31 12.46
C VAL A 64 -16.45 -11.77 12.65
N TRP A 65 -17.33 -11.41 11.70
CA TRP A 65 -18.71 -11.87 11.68
C TRP A 65 -19.22 -12.02 10.26
N THR A 66 -20.41 -12.52 10.11
CA THR A 66 -21.09 -12.67 8.81
C THR A 66 -22.43 -11.98 8.80
N GLU A 67 -22.76 -11.36 7.68
CA GLU A 67 -24.10 -10.89 7.33
C GLU A 67 -24.71 -11.85 6.30
N LYS A 68 -25.93 -12.31 6.55
CA LYS A 68 -26.63 -13.22 5.65
C LYS A 68 -27.76 -12.47 4.94
N SER A 69 -27.76 -12.54 3.62
CA SER A 69 -28.87 -12.22 2.75
C SER A 69 -29.58 -13.52 2.34
N GLU A 70 -30.71 -13.46 1.62
CA GLU A 70 -31.47 -14.65 1.20
C GLU A 70 -30.65 -15.63 0.38
N ASP A 71 -29.71 -15.12 -0.46
CA ASP A 71 -28.92 -15.91 -1.41
C ASP A 71 -27.39 -15.80 -1.19
N ASP A 72 -26.90 -14.99 -0.21
CA ASP A 72 -25.50 -14.73 -0.06
C ASP A 72 -25.05 -14.57 1.40
N THR A 73 -23.78 -14.82 1.67
CA THR A 73 -23.14 -14.64 2.98
C THR A 73 -21.92 -13.73 2.82
N THR A 74 -22.04 -12.51 3.28
CA THR A 74 -20.95 -11.53 3.32
C THR A 74 -20.17 -11.70 4.60
N TRP A 75 -18.86 -11.88 4.48
CA TRP A 75 -17.92 -11.89 5.60
C TRP A 75 -17.42 -10.49 5.86
N ILE A 76 -17.27 -10.16 7.14
CA ILE A 76 -16.76 -8.87 7.58
C ILE A 76 -15.67 -9.11 8.61
N MET A 77 -14.48 -8.53 8.34
CA MET A 77 -13.37 -8.51 9.27
C MET A 77 -13.05 -7.06 9.64
N GLU A 78 -13.19 -6.74 10.92
CA GLU A 78 -12.84 -5.44 11.50
C GLU A 78 -11.60 -5.59 12.36
N THR A 79 -10.64 -4.67 12.18
CA THR A 79 -9.46 -4.58 13.03
C THR A 79 -9.23 -3.13 13.43
N ARG A 80 -9.17 -2.87 14.73
CA ARG A 80 -9.09 -1.52 15.28
C ARG A 80 -7.90 -1.38 16.22
N GLY A 81 -7.14 -0.29 16.05
CA GLY A 81 -6.00 0.06 16.88
C GLY A 81 -6.00 1.53 17.31
N TYR A 82 -5.27 1.81 18.41
CA TYR A 82 -5.03 3.16 18.89
C TYR A 82 -3.53 3.48 18.87
N PHE A 83 -3.20 4.69 18.43
CA PHE A 83 -1.85 5.21 18.29
C PHE A 83 -1.70 6.49 19.08
N GLU A 84 -0.62 6.61 19.83
CA GLU A 84 -0.27 7.85 20.51
C GLU A 84 0.43 8.83 19.58
N LEU A 85 0.56 10.08 20.04
CA LEU A 85 1.31 11.10 19.30
C LEU A 85 2.76 10.65 19.07
N GLY A 86 3.16 10.59 17.80
CA GLY A 86 4.51 10.18 17.38
C GLY A 86 4.61 8.71 16.98
N ASP A 87 3.59 7.89 17.27
CA ASP A 87 3.50 6.54 16.73
C ASP A 87 3.24 6.63 15.21
N LYS A 88 3.88 5.71 14.47
CA LYS A 88 3.64 5.55 13.03
C LYS A 88 3.07 4.18 12.76
N PHE A 89 2.06 4.13 11.92
CA PHE A 89 1.58 2.88 11.35
C PHE A 89 2.22 2.67 9.99
N VAL A 90 2.78 1.49 9.81
CA VAL A 90 3.25 0.99 8.52
C VAL A 90 2.73 -0.43 8.38
N SER A 91 1.91 -0.68 7.37
CA SER A 91 1.50 -2.04 7.02
C SER A 91 2.55 -2.63 6.11
N SER A 92 3.43 -3.38 6.67
CA SER A 92 4.36 -4.30 6.02
C SER A 92 5.08 -5.08 7.10
N HIS A 93 5.16 -6.38 6.94
CA HIS A 93 5.97 -7.20 7.82
C HIS A 93 7.33 -7.48 7.19
N ASP A 94 7.40 -7.41 5.84
CA ASP A 94 8.60 -7.67 5.07
C ASP A 94 8.76 -6.67 3.93
N ALA A 95 9.99 -6.43 3.52
CA ALA A 95 10.34 -5.35 2.60
C ALA A 95 9.81 -5.52 1.17
N ILE A 96 9.52 -6.75 0.74
CA ILE A 96 9.11 -7.08 -0.63
C ILE A 96 7.85 -7.95 -0.57
N GLY A 97 6.90 -7.65 -1.44
CA GLY A 97 5.71 -8.47 -1.67
C GLY A 97 4.46 -8.00 -0.94
N THR A 98 4.56 -7.31 0.17
CA THR A 98 3.40 -6.84 0.92
C THR A 98 2.93 -5.45 0.46
N LEU A 99 1.64 -5.18 0.63
CA LEU A 99 1.08 -3.86 0.37
C LEU A 99 1.56 -2.88 1.45
N LEU A 100 2.37 -1.91 1.07
CA LEU A 100 2.91 -0.89 1.96
C LEU A 100 2.03 0.36 1.92
N HIS A 101 1.42 0.71 3.07
CA HIS A 101 0.56 1.89 3.18
C HIS A 101 0.79 2.64 4.51
N PRO A 102 1.86 3.44 4.63
CA PRO A 102 2.18 4.17 5.84
C PRO A 102 1.16 5.29 6.15
N VAL A 103 0.91 5.48 7.45
CA VAL A 103 0.13 6.60 8.00
C VAL A 103 1.05 7.51 8.79
N GLU A 104 1.01 8.80 8.50
CA GLU A 104 1.80 9.82 9.18
C GLU A 104 0.90 10.93 9.71
N ILE A 105 1.00 11.22 11.02
CA ILE A 105 0.30 12.34 11.66
C ILE A 105 1.36 13.29 12.20
N GLU A 106 1.34 14.52 11.71
CA GLU A 106 2.23 15.58 12.16
C GLU A 106 1.45 16.69 12.87
N ILE A 107 1.98 17.19 14.00
CA ILE A 107 1.40 18.28 14.76
C ILE A 107 2.41 19.41 14.92
N LYS A 108 2.07 20.58 14.39
CA LYS A 108 2.85 21.82 14.55
C LYS A 108 2.15 22.79 15.47
N LYS A 109 2.63 22.89 16.71
CA LYS A 109 2.13 23.87 17.67
C LYS A 109 2.69 25.24 17.37
N ARG A 110 1.81 26.21 17.04
CA ARG A 110 2.12 27.64 16.88
C ARG A 110 1.60 28.43 18.06
N TRP A 111 1.92 29.69 18.14
CA TRP A 111 1.53 30.56 19.25
C TRP A 111 0.00 30.64 19.39
N ILE A 112 -0.72 30.95 18.31
CA ILE A 112 -2.18 31.13 18.29
C ILE A 112 -2.98 29.96 17.77
N SER A 113 -2.30 28.92 17.27
CA SER A 113 -2.96 27.76 16.63
C SER A 113 -2.16 26.49 16.81
N THR A 114 -2.81 25.37 16.54
CA THR A 114 -2.15 24.07 16.35
C THR A 114 -2.56 23.57 14.97
N LEU A 115 -1.59 23.25 14.13
CA LEU A 115 -1.78 22.70 12.80
C LEU A 115 -1.62 21.17 12.88
N TYR A 116 -2.52 20.45 12.24
CA TYR A 116 -2.51 19.01 12.10
C TYR A 116 -2.36 18.68 10.61
N THR A 117 -1.43 17.81 10.29
CA THR A 117 -1.29 17.22 8.95
C THR A 117 -1.43 15.72 9.09
N ALA A 118 -2.35 15.13 8.33
CA ALA A 118 -2.48 13.69 8.21
C ALA A 118 -2.16 13.31 6.78
N ARG A 119 -1.38 12.23 6.63
CA ARG A 119 -1.02 11.67 5.33
C ARG A 119 -1.08 10.15 5.40
N HIS A 120 -1.78 9.57 4.45
CA HIS A 120 -1.79 8.12 4.22
C HIS A 120 -1.34 7.87 2.77
N THR A 121 -0.48 6.89 2.56
CA THR A 121 0.12 6.63 1.25
C THR A 121 -0.04 5.15 0.90
N PHE A 122 -0.71 4.84 -0.21
CA PHE A 122 -0.58 3.54 -0.86
C PHE A 122 0.60 3.62 -1.81
N LYS A 123 1.59 2.77 -1.59
CA LYS A 123 2.80 2.72 -2.41
C LYS A 123 2.49 2.18 -3.80
N GLY A 124 3.00 2.87 -4.81
CA GLY A 124 2.88 2.48 -6.19
C GLY A 124 3.44 1.08 -6.44
N ARG A 125 2.70 0.28 -7.21
CA ARG A 125 3.07 -1.11 -7.53
C ARG A 125 4.07 -1.21 -8.69
N GLU A 126 4.29 -0.10 -9.41
CA GLU A 126 5.17 -0.04 -10.59
C GLU A 126 4.78 -1.09 -11.66
N ILE A 127 3.48 -1.39 -11.80
CA ILE A 127 2.96 -2.45 -12.65
C ILE A 127 3.41 -2.26 -14.10
N TYR A 128 3.28 -1.04 -14.62
CA TYR A 128 3.67 -0.70 -16.01
C TYR A 128 5.16 -0.92 -16.30
N ARG A 129 6.01 -0.86 -15.27
CA ARG A 129 7.45 -1.12 -15.39
C ARG A 129 7.80 -2.59 -15.21
N LYS A 130 7.15 -3.27 -14.27
CA LYS A 130 7.44 -4.67 -13.91
C LYS A 130 6.71 -5.64 -14.82
N TYR A 131 5.46 -5.35 -15.13
CA TYR A 131 4.50 -6.20 -15.82
C TYR A 131 3.68 -5.38 -16.84
N PRO A 132 4.29 -4.81 -17.92
CA PRO A 132 3.60 -3.92 -18.86
C PRO A 132 2.28 -4.47 -19.41
N ARG A 133 2.25 -5.77 -19.78
CA ARG A 133 1.04 -6.41 -20.30
C ARG A 133 -0.06 -6.58 -19.24
N LEU A 134 0.31 -6.78 -17.97
CA LEU A 134 -0.65 -6.74 -16.88
C LEU A 134 -1.20 -5.32 -16.73
N GLY A 135 -0.33 -4.30 -16.82
CA GLY A 135 -0.75 -2.90 -16.80
C GLY A 135 -1.73 -2.57 -17.93
N GLU A 136 -1.44 -3.00 -19.15
CA GLU A 136 -2.36 -2.84 -20.30
C GLU A 136 -3.71 -3.52 -20.04
N SER A 137 -3.73 -4.70 -19.43
CA SER A 137 -4.97 -5.42 -19.12
C SER A 137 -5.82 -4.75 -18.03
N LEU A 138 -5.21 -3.97 -17.14
CA LEU A 138 -5.94 -3.16 -16.14
C LEU A 138 -6.63 -1.95 -16.75
N GLU A 139 -6.07 -1.37 -17.82
CA GLU A 139 -6.67 -0.24 -18.54
C GLU A 139 -7.79 -0.67 -19.49
N GLU A 140 -7.67 -1.86 -20.09
CA GLU A 140 -8.69 -2.42 -20.96
C GLU A 140 -9.81 -3.05 -20.11
N SER A 141 -10.85 -2.25 -19.81
CA SER A 141 -12.03 -2.67 -19.06
C SER A 141 -12.50 -4.07 -19.45
N ALA A 142 -12.33 -5.04 -18.55
CA ALA A 142 -12.94 -6.36 -18.46
C ALA A 142 -13.12 -7.10 -19.81
N GLY A 143 -12.24 -8.00 -20.16
CA GLY A 143 -12.49 -8.95 -21.21
C GLY A 143 -11.28 -9.61 -21.87
N SER A 144 -10.08 -9.22 -21.56
CA SER A 144 -8.89 -9.91 -22.05
C SER A 144 -8.54 -11.08 -21.13
N ASP A 145 -9.09 -12.26 -21.41
CA ASP A 145 -8.58 -13.55 -20.88
C ASP A 145 -7.12 -13.84 -21.31
N SER A 146 -6.36 -12.79 -21.61
CA SER A 146 -5.00 -12.95 -22.08
C SER A 146 -4.08 -13.28 -20.92
N VAL A 147 -3.70 -14.52 -20.83
CA VAL A 147 -2.65 -15.02 -19.92
C VAL A 147 -1.23 -14.66 -20.41
N GLU A 148 -1.12 -13.69 -21.32
CA GLU A 148 0.16 -13.29 -21.92
C GLU A 148 1.08 -12.57 -20.93
N TRP A 149 0.53 -11.84 -19.96
CA TRP A 149 1.27 -11.22 -18.87
C TRP A 149 2.01 -12.22 -17.97
N ILE A 150 1.57 -13.48 -17.91
CA ILE A 150 2.22 -14.55 -17.12
C ILE A 150 3.64 -14.83 -17.62
N THR A 151 3.83 -14.83 -18.94
CA THR A 151 5.16 -15.03 -19.54
C THR A 151 6.12 -13.93 -19.13
N GLU A 152 5.65 -12.70 -19.15
CA GLU A 152 6.42 -11.53 -18.77
C GLU A 152 6.75 -11.53 -17.27
N SER A 153 5.75 -11.80 -16.43
CA SER A 153 5.91 -11.90 -14.98
C SER A 153 6.92 -12.97 -14.58
N PHE A 154 6.88 -14.12 -15.24
CA PHE A 154 7.85 -15.18 -15.03
C PHE A 154 9.30 -14.72 -15.32
N VAL A 155 9.52 -14.04 -16.43
CA VAL A 155 10.84 -13.48 -16.78
C VAL A 155 11.27 -12.44 -15.74
N TYR A 156 10.37 -11.56 -15.31
CA TYR A 156 10.66 -10.53 -14.33
C TYR A 156 11.05 -11.14 -12.97
N ILE A 157 10.26 -12.10 -12.47
CA ILE A 157 10.48 -12.74 -11.16
C ILE A 157 11.87 -13.39 -11.11
N ILE A 158 12.18 -14.26 -12.10
CA ILE A 158 13.47 -14.97 -12.09
C ILE A 158 14.63 -14.00 -12.28
N SER A 159 14.50 -13.03 -13.20
CA SER A 159 15.58 -12.07 -13.45
C SER A 159 15.85 -11.18 -12.23
N SER A 160 14.81 -10.85 -11.45
CA SER A 160 14.95 -10.08 -10.22
C SER A 160 15.59 -10.91 -9.11
N ALA A 161 15.17 -12.17 -8.95
CA ALA A 161 15.78 -13.11 -8.01
C ALA A 161 17.28 -13.33 -8.30
N LEU A 162 17.68 -13.52 -9.55
CA LEU A 162 19.08 -13.65 -9.94
C LEU A 162 19.91 -12.41 -9.59
N LYS A 163 19.37 -11.20 -9.81
CA LYS A 163 20.04 -9.94 -9.44
C LYS A 163 20.19 -9.79 -7.93
N ASP A 164 19.22 -10.23 -7.16
CA ASP A 164 19.33 -10.15 -5.70
C ASP A 164 20.31 -11.18 -5.14
N MET A 165 20.36 -12.38 -5.70
CA MET A 165 21.40 -13.36 -5.37
C MET A 165 22.81 -12.83 -5.71
N GLU A 166 22.99 -12.14 -6.84
CA GLU A 166 24.26 -11.48 -7.18
C GLU A 166 24.66 -10.46 -6.10
N LYS A 167 23.74 -9.58 -5.68
CA LYS A 167 23.98 -8.59 -4.60
C LYS A 167 24.33 -9.26 -3.26
N GLN A 168 23.80 -10.46 -3.00
CA GLN A 168 24.14 -11.26 -1.82
C GLN A 168 25.50 -11.93 -1.91
N GLY A 169 26.18 -11.86 -3.07
CA GLY A 169 27.56 -12.29 -3.25
C GLY A 169 27.72 -13.75 -3.68
N TYR A 170 26.74 -14.32 -4.39
CA TYR A 170 26.89 -15.64 -5.01
C TYR A 170 27.98 -15.59 -6.10
N PRO A 171 29.11 -16.29 -5.93
CA PRO A 171 30.29 -16.11 -6.79
C PRO A 171 30.08 -16.58 -8.22
N GLU A 172 29.17 -17.52 -8.45
CA GLU A 172 28.80 -18.02 -9.75
C GLU A 172 27.94 -17.02 -10.56
N LEU A 173 27.29 -16.06 -9.90
CA LEU A 173 26.38 -15.09 -10.53
C LEU A 173 27.13 -13.79 -10.83
N THR A 174 27.86 -13.76 -11.93
CA THR A 174 28.42 -12.52 -12.46
C THR A 174 27.41 -11.78 -13.33
N PRO A 175 27.53 -10.44 -13.51
CA PRO A 175 26.64 -9.69 -14.41
C PRO A 175 26.51 -10.32 -15.80
N PHE A 176 27.61 -10.85 -16.34
CA PHE A 176 27.63 -11.53 -17.63
C PHE A 176 26.80 -12.84 -17.64
N ILE A 177 26.92 -13.65 -16.60
CA ILE A 177 26.15 -14.90 -16.47
C ILE A 177 24.67 -14.57 -16.30
N ILE A 178 24.32 -13.57 -15.49
CA ILE A 178 22.92 -13.13 -15.29
C ILE A 178 22.28 -12.64 -16.58
N GLU A 179 23.00 -11.86 -17.39
CA GLU A 179 22.51 -11.39 -18.69
C GLU A 179 22.23 -12.58 -19.63
N ARG A 180 23.13 -13.55 -19.69
CA ARG A 180 22.95 -14.78 -20.47
C ARG A 180 21.76 -15.60 -19.98
N MET A 181 21.63 -15.78 -18.67
CA MET A 181 20.50 -16.47 -18.05
C MET A 181 19.17 -15.76 -18.36
N THR A 182 19.12 -14.45 -18.15
CA THR A 182 17.92 -13.63 -18.42
C THR A 182 17.49 -13.74 -19.88
N THR A 183 18.45 -13.69 -20.80
CA THR A 183 18.18 -13.87 -22.24
C THR A 183 17.67 -15.27 -22.55
N HIS A 184 18.25 -16.29 -21.92
CA HIS A 184 17.80 -17.67 -22.08
C HIS A 184 16.37 -17.87 -21.54
N ILE A 185 16.07 -17.34 -20.34
CA ILE A 185 14.74 -17.43 -19.72
C ILE A 185 13.69 -16.75 -20.61
N ARG A 186 14.00 -15.57 -21.14
CA ARG A 186 13.10 -14.86 -22.07
C ARG A 186 12.81 -15.68 -23.31
N ASN A 187 13.85 -16.19 -23.96
CA ASN A 187 13.71 -17.04 -25.16
C ASN A 187 12.98 -18.35 -24.86
N TYR A 188 13.11 -18.88 -23.67
CA TYR A 188 12.37 -20.06 -23.22
C TYR A 188 10.89 -19.74 -23.04
N ALA A 189 10.59 -18.67 -22.31
CA ALA A 189 9.23 -18.23 -22.02
C ALA A 189 8.45 -17.84 -23.30
N GLU A 190 9.09 -17.19 -24.28
CA GLU A 190 8.48 -16.82 -25.57
C GLU A 190 8.14 -18.05 -26.44
N ARG A 191 8.90 -19.14 -26.32
CA ARG A 191 8.66 -20.38 -27.07
C ARG A 191 7.54 -21.22 -26.49
N ILE A 192 7.27 -21.11 -25.20
CA ILE A 192 6.25 -21.89 -24.52
C ILE A 192 5.00 -21.01 -24.40
N LYS A 193 3.85 -21.49 -24.91
CA LYS A 193 2.58 -20.82 -24.72
C LYS A 193 2.30 -20.72 -23.22
N SER A 194 1.78 -19.59 -22.76
CA SER A 194 1.55 -19.28 -21.34
C SER A 194 0.84 -20.43 -20.58
N LYS A 195 -0.18 -21.06 -21.16
CA LYS A 195 -0.87 -22.23 -20.55
C LYS A 195 0.05 -23.41 -20.27
N ARG A 196 1.04 -23.66 -21.14
CA ARG A 196 2.02 -24.75 -20.94
C ARG A 196 3.07 -24.33 -19.90
N LEU A 197 3.49 -23.08 -19.91
CA LEU A 197 4.41 -22.53 -18.89
C LEU A 197 3.82 -22.70 -17.50
N ILE A 198 2.54 -22.36 -17.33
CA ILE A 198 1.80 -22.55 -16.08
C ILE A 198 1.83 -24.03 -15.65
N ALA A 199 1.52 -24.95 -16.56
CA ALA A 199 1.50 -26.38 -16.25
C ALA A 199 2.89 -26.92 -15.85
N GLU A 200 3.96 -26.45 -16.49
CA GLU A 200 5.33 -26.83 -16.16
C GLU A 200 5.80 -26.27 -14.80
N ILE A 201 5.46 -25.03 -14.49
CA ILE A 201 5.79 -24.38 -13.20
C ILE A 201 4.96 -24.99 -12.06
N SER A 202 3.70 -25.35 -12.31
CA SER A 202 2.81 -25.96 -11.32
C SER A 202 3.16 -27.41 -11.00
N GLY A 203 4.05 -28.04 -11.80
CA GLY A 203 4.57 -29.38 -11.57
C GLY A 203 5.63 -29.43 -10.45
N GLU A 204 6.66 -30.24 -10.65
CA GLU A 204 7.81 -30.27 -9.74
C GLU A 204 8.74 -29.07 -10.01
N ARG A 205 8.59 -28.00 -9.25
CA ARG A 205 9.30 -26.73 -9.41
C ARG A 205 10.83 -26.89 -9.50
N ASN A 206 11.41 -27.69 -8.62
CA ASN A 206 12.85 -27.95 -8.66
C ASN A 206 13.29 -28.69 -9.93
N ALA A 207 12.47 -29.60 -10.43
CA ALA A 207 12.75 -30.29 -11.71
C ALA A 207 12.64 -29.30 -12.88
N PHE A 208 11.64 -28.44 -12.85
CA PHE A 208 11.49 -27.37 -13.84
C PHE A 208 12.68 -26.41 -13.86
N LEU A 209 13.12 -25.90 -12.69
CA LEU A 209 14.28 -25.02 -12.59
C LEU A 209 15.56 -25.69 -13.10
N LYS A 210 15.77 -26.99 -12.80
CA LYS A 210 16.89 -27.75 -13.35
C LYS A 210 16.85 -27.88 -14.86
N ILE A 211 15.67 -28.04 -15.46
CA ILE A 211 15.50 -28.07 -16.91
C ILE A 211 15.78 -26.67 -17.50
N LEU A 212 15.23 -25.61 -16.90
CA LEU A 212 15.39 -24.24 -17.35
C LEU A 212 16.87 -23.81 -17.35
N PHE A 213 17.59 -24.11 -16.26
CA PHE A 213 18.99 -23.73 -16.10
C PHE A 213 20.01 -24.80 -16.58
N LYS A 214 19.54 -25.87 -17.22
CA LYS A 214 20.41 -26.92 -17.76
C LYS A 214 21.61 -26.41 -18.61
N PRO A 215 21.45 -25.35 -19.44
CA PRO A 215 22.57 -24.82 -20.24
C PRO A 215 23.69 -24.18 -19.38
N PHE A 216 23.45 -23.94 -18.11
CA PHE A 216 24.35 -23.32 -17.15
C PHE A 216 24.79 -24.28 -16.04
N ALA A 217 24.44 -25.56 -16.14
CA ALA A 217 24.66 -26.52 -15.05
C ALA A 217 26.14 -26.68 -14.65
N ASP A 218 27.06 -26.49 -15.58
CA ASP A 218 28.51 -26.58 -15.32
C ASP A 218 29.05 -25.33 -14.56
N ASP A 219 28.33 -24.23 -14.64
CA ASP A 219 28.70 -22.96 -13.98
C ASP A 219 28.02 -22.81 -12.59
N LEU A 220 27.00 -23.66 -12.28
CA LEU A 220 26.13 -23.52 -11.11
C LEU A 220 26.42 -24.58 -10.05
N GLN A 221 26.35 -24.19 -8.77
CA GLN A 221 26.39 -25.10 -7.63
C GLN A 221 25.04 -25.80 -7.42
N ASN A 222 25.06 -26.97 -6.77
CA ASN A 222 23.82 -27.71 -6.49
C ASN A 222 22.84 -26.93 -5.60
N SER A 223 23.34 -26.11 -4.66
CA SER A 223 22.53 -25.23 -3.80
C SER A 223 21.82 -24.10 -4.55
N PHE A 224 22.26 -23.76 -5.77
CA PHE A 224 21.65 -22.71 -6.58
C PHE A 224 20.14 -22.92 -6.76
N TYR A 225 19.70 -24.14 -7.02
CA TYR A 225 18.28 -24.44 -7.30
C TYR A 225 17.36 -24.24 -6.09
N GLU A 226 17.87 -24.45 -4.87
CA GLU A 226 17.13 -24.16 -3.64
C GLU A 226 17.14 -22.66 -3.37
N ASN A 227 18.30 -22.03 -3.54
CA ASN A 227 18.48 -20.60 -3.28
C ASN A 227 17.70 -19.73 -4.26
N ILE A 228 17.62 -20.07 -5.55
CA ILE A 228 16.82 -19.33 -6.53
C ILE A 228 15.31 -19.46 -6.25
N ASP A 229 14.84 -20.62 -5.78
CA ASP A 229 13.46 -20.83 -5.37
C ASP A 229 13.09 -19.88 -4.20
N ASP A 230 13.93 -19.81 -3.19
CA ASP A 230 13.72 -18.90 -2.06
C ASP A 230 13.82 -17.42 -2.48
N ALA A 231 14.74 -17.08 -3.40
CA ALA A 231 14.90 -15.72 -3.91
C ALA A 231 13.75 -15.25 -4.81
N MET A 232 13.03 -16.17 -5.45
CA MET A 232 11.84 -15.86 -6.26
C MET A 232 10.62 -15.54 -5.40
N HIS A 233 10.50 -16.16 -4.22
CA HIS A 233 9.31 -16.09 -3.38
C HIS A 233 8.80 -14.67 -3.08
N PRO A 234 9.63 -13.66 -2.73
CA PRO A 234 9.15 -12.29 -2.50
C PRO A 234 8.49 -11.66 -3.72
N TYR A 235 9.01 -11.92 -4.92
CA TYR A 235 8.47 -11.39 -6.17
C TYR A 235 7.17 -12.07 -6.59
N GLU A 236 7.05 -13.36 -6.31
CA GLU A 236 5.81 -14.11 -6.51
C GLU A 236 4.70 -13.62 -5.57
N GLU A 237 5.05 -13.37 -4.34
CA GLU A 237 4.12 -12.82 -3.34
C GLU A 237 3.68 -11.39 -3.72
N GLU A 238 4.62 -10.57 -4.22
CA GLU A 238 4.28 -9.24 -4.73
C GLU A 238 3.30 -9.31 -5.91
N LEU A 239 3.52 -10.22 -6.85
CA LEU A 239 2.62 -10.43 -7.98
C LEU A 239 1.27 -10.96 -7.53
N ARG A 240 1.24 -11.94 -6.61
CA ARG A 240 0.02 -12.50 -6.03
C ARG A 240 -0.86 -11.41 -5.41
N ILE A 241 -0.26 -10.58 -4.55
CA ILE A 241 -0.96 -9.45 -3.92
C ILE A 241 -1.46 -8.48 -5.00
N THR A 242 -0.60 -8.12 -5.96
CA THR A 242 -0.97 -7.17 -7.02
C THR A 242 -2.16 -7.67 -7.84
N THR A 243 -2.19 -8.95 -8.19
CA THR A 243 -3.30 -9.52 -8.96
C THR A 243 -4.54 -9.75 -8.11
N GLY A 244 -4.38 -10.03 -6.82
CA GLY A 244 -5.50 -10.18 -5.88
C GLY A 244 -6.27 -8.89 -5.64
N LEU A 245 -5.58 -7.74 -5.66
CA LEU A 245 -6.19 -6.42 -5.50
C LEU A 245 -6.92 -5.89 -6.74
N GLN A 246 -6.97 -6.64 -7.84
CA GLN A 246 -7.47 -6.13 -9.13
C GLN A 246 -8.93 -5.67 -9.07
N ASP A 247 -9.77 -6.40 -8.32
CA ASP A 247 -11.20 -6.12 -8.20
C ASP A 247 -11.58 -5.47 -6.85
N ASP A 248 -10.56 -5.13 -6.03
CA ASP A 248 -10.78 -4.54 -4.71
C ASP A 248 -11.06 -3.04 -4.78
N LYS A 249 -11.98 -2.58 -3.95
CA LYS A 249 -12.29 -1.17 -3.77
C LYS A 249 -11.87 -0.68 -2.40
N PHE A 250 -11.21 0.46 -2.38
CA PHE A 250 -10.73 1.09 -1.16
C PHE A 250 -11.52 2.35 -0.85
N HIS A 251 -12.03 2.44 0.38
CA HIS A 251 -12.73 3.60 0.92
C HIS A 251 -11.92 4.13 2.10
N PHE A 252 -11.25 5.25 1.92
CA PHE A 252 -10.49 5.88 2.98
C PHE A 252 -11.26 7.03 3.58
N HIS A 253 -11.49 7.00 4.89
CA HIS A 253 -12.22 8.00 5.64
C HIS A 253 -11.33 8.62 6.71
N LEU A 254 -11.21 9.95 6.71
CA LEU A 254 -10.39 10.68 7.65
C LEU A 254 -11.19 11.76 8.36
N THR A 255 -11.22 11.71 9.69
CA THR A 255 -11.74 12.78 10.55
C THR A 255 -10.59 13.52 11.20
N MET A 256 -10.56 14.85 11.02
CA MET A 256 -9.51 15.73 11.53
C MET A 256 -10.03 16.66 12.62
N PRO A 257 -9.21 16.99 13.67
CA PRO A 257 -9.63 17.91 14.68
C PRO A 257 -9.56 19.37 14.20
N GLY A 258 -10.57 20.17 14.50
CA GLY A 258 -10.60 21.60 14.19
C GLY A 258 -11.13 21.95 12.82
N LEU A 259 -10.67 23.07 12.25
CA LEU A 259 -11.12 23.56 10.96
C LEU A 259 -10.23 23.01 9.84
N LEU A 260 -10.82 22.33 8.88
CA LEU A 260 -10.12 21.88 7.67
C LEU A 260 -9.65 23.08 6.86
N THR A 261 -8.39 23.07 6.43
CA THR A 261 -7.77 24.14 5.65
C THR A 261 -7.36 23.69 4.25
N ARG A 262 -6.99 22.43 4.09
CA ARG A 262 -6.60 21.82 2.81
C ARG A 262 -6.84 20.31 2.84
N SER A 263 -7.25 19.77 1.72
CA SER A 263 -7.33 18.33 1.48
C SER A 263 -7.31 18.08 -0.03
N ASN A 264 -6.91 16.89 -0.42
CA ASN A 264 -7.11 16.33 -1.74
C ASN A 264 -8.21 15.25 -1.77
N ALA A 265 -9.11 15.25 -0.78
CA ALA A 265 -10.22 14.30 -0.72
C ALA A 265 -11.20 14.51 -1.86
N ASP A 266 -11.80 13.40 -2.33
CA ASP A 266 -12.83 13.41 -3.36
C ASP A 266 -14.11 14.08 -2.85
N THR A 267 -14.47 13.80 -1.59
CA THR A 267 -15.68 14.37 -0.98
C THR A 267 -15.46 14.70 0.51
N LEU A 268 -16.30 15.65 1.00
CA LEU A 268 -16.41 16.00 2.41
C LEU A 268 -17.85 15.76 2.86
N ALA A 269 -18.07 14.79 3.74
CA ALA A 269 -19.36 14.47 4.33
C ALA A 269 -19.37 14.82 5.83
N GLY A 270 -19.96 15.95 6.17
CA GLY A 270 -19.90 16.48 7.53
C GLY A 270 -18.48 16.92 7.89
N ASP A 271 -17.84 16.23 8.83
CA ASP A 271 -16.45 16.42 9.26
C ASP A 271 -15.49 15.33 8.75
N THR A 272 -16.01 14.41 7.93
CA THR A 272 -15.26 13.26 7.40
C THR A 272 -14.88 13.49 5.95
N LEU A 273 -13.59 13.45 5.69
CA LEU A 273 -12.99 13.43 4.37
C LEU A 273 -13.02 12.01 3.82
N LYS A 274 -13.34 11.85 2.53
CA LYS A 274 -13.44 10.56 1.88
C LYS A 274 -12.68 10.53 0.57
N TRP A 275 -11.99 9.42 0.35
CA TRP A 275 -11.35 9.02 -0.90
C TRP A 275 -11.86 7.65 -1.29
N GLU A 276 -12.08 7.44 -2.57
CA GLU A 276 -12.43 6.15 -3.16
C GLU A 276 -11.42 5.87 -4.27
N PHE A 277 -10.77 4.72 -4.21
CA PHE A 277 -9.72 4.36 -5.16
C PHE A 277 -9.62 2.84 -5.31
N GLU A 278 -8.96 2.41 -6.38
CA GLU A 278 -8.73 1.01 -6.72
C GLU A 278 -7.28 0.79 -7.15
N LEU A 279 -6.91 -0.45 -7.50
CA LEU A 279 -5.53 -0.78 -7.89
C LEU A 279 -5.00 0.12 -9.02
N GLY A 280 -5.87 0.52 -9.98
CA GLY A 280 -5.50 1.40 -11.08
C GLY A 280 -4.88 2.72 -10.62
N ASP A 281 -5.35 3.29 -9.50
CA ASP A 281 -4.89 4.57 -8.97
C ASP A 281 -3.47 4.52 -8.39
N PHE A 282 -2.98 3.33 -7.96
CA PHE A 282 -1.61 3.12 -7.48
C PHE A 282 -0.84 2.03 -8.25
N ALA A 283 -1.32 1.70 -9.45
CA ALA A 283 -0.63 0.76 -10.34
C ALA A 283 0.77 1.25 -10.76
N GLY A 284 0.95 2.56 -10.95
CA GLY A 284 2.24 3.19 -11.25
C GLY A 284 2.86 3.85 -10.04
N ASP A 285 2.39 5.05 -9.73
CA ASP A 285 2.91 5.94 -8.70
C ASP A 285 2.18 5.77 -7.36
N ASP A 286 2.75 6.36 -6.30
CA ASP A 286 2.13 6.38 -4.98
C ASP A 286 0.79 7.13 -5.00
N TYR A 287 -0.28 6.53 -4.46
CA TYR A 287 -1.54 7.21 -4.19
C TYR A 287 -1.51 7.84 -2.80
N ILE A 288 -1.60 9.17 -2.74
CA ILE A 288 -1.41 9.94 -1.52
C ILE A 288 -2.71 10.64 -1.13
N MET A 289 -3.19 10.38 0.08
CA MET A 289 -4.31 11.04 0.74
C MET A 289 -3.75 11.99 1.80
N GLU A 290 -4.02 13.29 1.67
CA GLU A 290 -3.49 14.31 2.56
C GLU A 290 -4.58 15.28 3.01
N ALA A 291 -4.56 15.63 4.30
CA ALA A 291 -5.40 16.66 4.85
C ALA A 291 -4.65 17.51 5.88
N VAL A 292 -5.02 18.79 5.93
CA VAL A 292 -4.47 19.76 6.88
C VAL A 292 -5.62 20.47 7.58
N SER A 293 -5.58 20.47 8.92
CA SER A 293 -6.56 21.18 9.73
C SER A 293 -5.89 22.06 10.78
N VAL A 294 -6.66 22.97 11.35
CA VAL A 294 -6.17 23.94 12.35
C VAL A 294 -7.13 24.08 13.51
N ILE A 295 -6.57 24.04 14.73
CA ILE A 295 -7.28 24.45 15.94
C ILE A 295 -6.72 25.80 16.39
N TYR A 296 -7.57 26.84 16.48
CA TYR A 296 -7.20 28.14 17.02
C TYR A 296 -7.30 28.15 18.53
N LYS A 297 -6.25 28.70 19.20
CA LYS A 297 -6.18 28.86 20.65
C LYS A 297 -6.93 30.15 21.06
N THR A 298 -8.23 30.05 21.25
CA THR A 298 -9.11 31.21 21.56
C THR A 298 -8.57 32.08 22.68
N LYS A 299 -8.07 31.49 23.77
CA LYS A 299 -7.46 32.24 24.88
C LYS A 299 -6.22 33.07 24.49
N ALA A 300 -5.38 32.51 23.57
CA ALA A 300 -4.20 33.24 23.09
C ALA A 300 -4.60 34.40 22.17
N ILE A 301 -5.57 34.20 21.31
CA ILE A 301 -6.11 35.24 20.42
C ILE A 301 -6.73 36.36 21.24
N GLN A 302 -7.54 36.05 22.27
CA GLN A 302 -8.11 37.04 23.18
C GLN A 302 -7.03 37.85 23.90
N ARG A 303 -5.98 37.23 24.42
CA ARG A 303 -4.85 37.93 25.06
C ARG A 303 -4.16 38.89 24.10
N ILE A 304 -3.92 38.48 22.87
CA ILE A 304 -3.30 39.32 21.84
C ILE A 304 -4.23 40.50 21.51
N ALA A 305 -5.51 40.25 21.33
CA ALA A 305 -6.48 41.32 21.08
C ALA A 305 -6.48 42.38 22.19
N VAL A 306 -6.49 41.94 23.46
CA VAL A 306 -6.39 42.84 24.61
C VAL A 306 -5.08 43.65 24.60
N LEU A 307 -3.94 42.99 24.32
CA LEU A 307 -2.65 43.70 24.24
C LEU A 307 -2.61 44.72 23.09
N VAL A 308 -3.17 44.38 21.94
CA VAL A 308 -3.26 45.33 20.80
C VAL A 308 -4.14 46.54 21.15
N ILE A 309 -5.28 46.32 21.82
CA ILE A 309 -6.18 47.39 22.26
C ILE A 309 -5.44 48.30 23.26
N LEU A 310 -4.78 47.75 24.27
CA LEU A 310 -4.01 48.51 25.26
C LEU A 310 -2.87 49.31 24.63
N ALA A 311 -2.12 48.69 23.69
CA ALA A 311 -1.06 49.38 22.97
C ALA A 311 -1.61 50.53 22.09
N SER A 312 -2.73 50.31 21.43
CA SER A 312 -3.41 51.35 20.61
C SER A 312 -3.89 52.52 21.48
N LEU A 313 -4.49 52.23 22.65
CA LEU A 313 -4.92 53.25 23.58
C LEU A 313 -3.72 54.05 24.17
N SER A 314 -2.63 53.35 24.51
CA SER A 314 -1.41 53.99 25.00
C SER A 314 -0.78 54.91 23.96
N LEU A 315 -0.72 54.48 22.71
CA LEU A 315 -0.21 55.25 21.58
C LEU A 315 -1.10 56.48 21.33
N TRP A 316 -2.41 56.31 21.38
CA TRP A 316 -3.38 57.43 21.22
C TRP A 316 -3.23 58.45 22.34
N LEU A 317 -3.12 58.01 23.60
CA LEU A 317 -2.91 58.88 24.75
C LEU A 317 -1.58 59.65 24.66
N PHE A 318 -0.50 58.95 24.23
CA PHE A 318 0.81 59.56 24.02
C PHE A 318 0.73 60.66 22.96
N LEU A 319 0.12 60.38 21.80
CA LEU A 319 -0.07 61.35 20.72
C LEU A 319 -0.94 62.54 21.17
N TRP A 320 -2.02 62.29 21.93
CA TRP A 320 -2.90 63.30 22.49
C TRP A 320 -2.13 64.26 23.39
N ILE A 321 -1.36 63.76 24.35
CA ILE A 321 -0.51 64.58 25.28
C ILE A 321 0.53 65.37 24.48
N PHE A 322 1.19 64.76 23.47
CA PHE A 322 2.24 65.44 22.71
C PHE A 322 1.70 66.52 21.76
N VAL A 323 0.56 66.29 21.16
CA VAL A 323 -0.07 67.27 20.25
C VAL A 323 -0.73 68.42 20.98
N PHE A 324 -1.49 68.14 22.07
CA PHE A 324 -2.23 69.14 22.78
C PHE A 324 -1.40 69.92 23.85
N ARG A 325 -0.22 69.41 24.19
CA ARG A 325 0.68 70.16 25.09
C ARG A 325 1.57 71.16 24.35
N LYS A 326 1.55 71.16 23.04
CA LYS A 326 2.27 72.15 22.20
C LYS A 326 1.38 73.24 21.60
N SER A 327 0.07 73.24 21.89
CA SER A 327 -0.86 74.33 21.65
C SER A 327 -1.08 75.12 22.91
#